data_5cea819833cc034cae3d0466b5c40bf2
#
_entry.id   5cea819833cc034cae3d0466b5c40bf2
#
_cell.length_a   1.000
_cell.length_b   1.000
_cell.length_c   1.000
_cell.angle_alpha   90.00
_cell.angle_beta   90.00
_cell.angle_gamma   90.00
#
_symmetry.space_group_name_H-M   'P 1'
#
loop_
_entity.id
_entity.type
_entity.pdbx_description
1 polymer ?
#
loop_
_entity_poly.entity_id
_entity_poly.type
_entity_poly.pdbx_seq_one_letter_code
_entity_poly.pdbx_strand_id
1 'polypeptide(L)'
;MRVNEFAALLRDFAGLKAGDRVTLHMPMSAELPITMLACARLGVIHSQVFGGFSGRASADRIVDSQSRVLIIMDSYYRAGKLLNHKQNADIAVDLAEKDGQKVDKVLVWQRYPGKASSPTPMVEGRDYFINDVRKDYYGQRVD
;
A
#
# COMPACT_ATOMS: atom_id res chain seq x y z
N MET A 1 12.34 -14.59 -3.03
CA MET A 1 13.25 -13.46 -3.33
C MET A 1 12.58 -12.11 -3.13
N ARG A 2 11.59 -11.77 -3.93
CA ARG A 2 10.86 -10.49 -3.79
C ARG A 2 10.20 -10.30 -2.42
N VAL A 3 9.73 -11.37 -1.83
CA VAL A 3 9.10 -11.33 -0.49
C VAL A 3 10.10 -10.86 0.55
N ASN A 4 11.32 -11.39 0.55
CA ASN A 4 12.37 -10.99 1.50
C ASN A 4 12.77 -9.53 1.32
N GLU A 5 12.94 -9.10 0.08
CA GLU A 5 13.31 -7.72 -0.23
C GLU A 5 12.22 -6.75 0.21
N PHE A 6 10.96 -7.08 -0.06
CA PHE A 6 9.84 -6.25 0.35
C PHE A 6 9.65 -6.26 1.85
N ALA A 7 9.88 -7.40 2.51
CA ALA A 7 9.85 -7.46 3.98
C ALA A 7 10.93 -6.54 4.58
N ALA A 8 12.13 -6.53 4.03
CA ALA A 8 13.20 -5.62 4.46
C ALA A 8 12.79 -4.16 4.27
N LEU A 9 12.16 -3.83 3.14
CA LEU A 9 11.64 -2.48 2.88
C LEU A 9 10.59 -2.08 3.93
N LEU A 10 9.65 -2.95 4.22
CA LEU A 10 8.62 -2.67 5.22
C LEU A 10 9.21 -2.48 6.60
N ARG A 11 10.20 -3.29 6.97
CA ARG A 11 10.86 -3.17 8.27
C ARG A 11 11.68 -1.89 8.40
N ASP A 12 12.54 -1.61 7.42
CA ASP A 12 13.56 -0.56 7.53
C ASP A 12 13.08 0.79 7.02
N PHE A 13 12.34 0.81 5.91
CA PHE A 13 11.83 2.05 5.35
C PHE A 13 10.51 2.48 5.99
N ALA A 14 9.56 1.57 6.11
CA ALA A 14 8.25 1.89 6.68
C ALA A 14 8.24 1.79 8.21
N GLY A 15 9.26 1.21 8.81
CA GLY A 15 9.38 1.10 10.26
C GLY A 15 8.40 0.11 10.89
N LEU A 16 7.96 -0.89 10.14
CA LEU A 16 7.00 -1.87 10.61
C LEU A 16 7.69 -3.00 11.38
N LYS A 17 7.06 -3.40 12.46
CA LYS A 17 7.54 -4.48 13.34
C LYS A 17 6.38 -5.40 13.72
N ALA A 18 6.70 -6.53 14.35
CA ALA A 18 5.69 -7.49 14.77
C ALA A 18 4.59 -6.83 15.61
N GLY A 19 3.34 -7.13 15.27
CA GLY A 19 2.16 -6.55 15.91
C GLY A 19 1.67 -5.25 15.28
N ASP A 20 2.46 -4.60 14.43
CA ASP A 20 1.99 -3.44 13.69
C ASP A 20 0.93 -3.84 12.67
N ARG A 21 0.13 -2.87 12.24
CA ARG A 21 -0.99 -3.09 11.34
C ARG A 21 -0.84 -2.23 10.10
N VAL A 22 -1.18 -2.83 8.95
CA VAL A 22 -1.22 -2.12 7.67
C VAL A 22 -2.54 -2.43 6.98
N THR A 23 -3.01 -1.50 6.17
CA THR A 23 -4.16 -1.72 5.30
C THR A 23 -3.65 -1.91 3.87
N LEU A 24 -4.17 -2.93 3.20
CA LEU A 24 -3.86 -3.23 1.81
C LEU A 24 -5.09 -2.93 0.97
N HIS A 25 -5.00 -1.93 0.10
CA HIS A 25 -6.08 -1.59 -0.82
C HIS A 25 -5.59 -1.85 -2.24
N MET A 26 -5.62 -3.11 -2.65
CA MET A 26 -5.03 -3.60 -3.88
C MET A 26 -5.99 -4.53 -4.61
N PRO A 27 -5.96 -4.55 -5.94
CA PRO A 27 -6.69 -5.53 -6.72
C PRO A 27 -6.02 -6.91 -6.62
N MET A 28 -6.67 -7.93 -7.13
CA MET A 28 -6.09 -9.27 -7.28
C MET A 28 -4.97 -9.20 -8.33
N SER A 29 -3.73 -9.19 -7.87
CA SER A 29 -2.54 -9.04 -8.71
C SER A 29 -1.39 -9.86 -8.11
N ALA A 30 -0.29 -9.99 -8.85
CA ALA A 30 0.90 -10.71 -8.37
C ALA A 30 1.54 -10.01 -7.16
N GLU A 31 1.43 -8.69 -7.07
CA GLU A 31 1.99 -7.90 -5.97
C GLU A 31 1.26 -8.11 -4.65
N LEU A 32 -0.02 -8.50 -4.69
CA LEU A 32 -0.81 -8.72 -3.48
C LEU A 32 -0.28 -9.89 -2.64
N PRO A 33 -0.07 -11.10 -3.19
CA PRO A 33 0.53 -12.20 -2.41
C PRO A 33 1.92 -11.86 -1.90
N ILE A 34 2.74 -11.15 -2.67
CA ILE A 34 4.07 -10.72 -2.24
C ILE A 34 3.96 -9.84 -1.00
N THR A 35 3.04 -8.88 -1.01
CA THR A 35 2.80 -7.97 0.11
C THR A 35 2.29 -8.71 1.33
N MET A 36 1.32 -9.63 1.15
CA MET A 36 0.78 -10.42 2.25
C MET A 36 1.84 -11.30 2.91
N LEU A 37 2.67 -11.97 2.10
CA LEU A 37 3.74 -12.84 2.60
C LEU A 37 4.84 -12.03 3.30
N ALA A 38 5.16 -10.84 2.80
CA ALA A 38 6.12 -9.95 3.45
C ALA A 38 5.63 -9.52 4.83
N CYS A 39 4.35 -9.16 4.95
CA CYS A 39 3.73 -8.84 6.24
C CYS A 39 3.79 -10.03 7.19
N ALA A 40 3.43 -11.22 6.71
CA ALA A 40 3.45 -12.43 7.52
C ALA A 40 4.86 -12.74 8.04
N ARG A 41 5.87 -12.51 7.21
CA ARG A 41 7.28 -12.74 7.58
C ARG A 41 7.74 -11.83 8.71
N LEU A 42 7.20 -10.63 8.78
CA LEU A 42 7.52 -9.66 9.84
C LEU A 42 6.61 -9.79 11.07
N GLY A 43 5.55 -10.57 11.00
CA GLY A 43 4.52 -10.59 12.04
C GLY A 43 3.64 -9.34 12.02
N VAL A 44 3.56 -8.67 10.88
CA VAL A 44 2.70 -7.50 10.67
C VAL A 44 1.31 -7.98 10.28
N ILE A 45 0.30 -7.44 10.95
CA ILE A 45 -1.10 -7.76 10.68
C ILE A 45 -1.60 -6.90 9.53
N HIS A 46 -2.14 -7.54 8.48
CA HIS A 46 -2.68 -6.80 7.35
C HIS A 46 -4.20 -6.91 7.29
N SER A 47 -4.84 -5.80 6.96
CA SER A 47 -6.27 -5.72 6.68
C SER A 47 -6.43 -5.45 5.19
N GLN A 48 -7.05 -6.39 4.48
CA GLN A 48 -7.21 -6.26 3.04
C GLN A 48 -8.55 -5.61 2.69
N VAL A 49 -8.49 -4.63 1.78
CA VAL A 49 -9.66 -3.97 1.21
C VAL A 49 -9.66 -4.26 -0.28
N PHE A 50 -10.78 -4.73 -0.81
CA PHE A 50 -10.90 -5.00 -2.24
C PHE A 50 -10.88 -3.70 -3.05
N GLY A 51 -10.30 -3.77 -4.27
CA GLY A 51 -10.09 -2.60 -5.11
C GLY A 51 -11.36 -1.83 -5.47
N GLY A 52 -12.53 -2.48 -5.45
CA GLY A 52 -13.80 -1.83 -5.77
C GLY A 52 -14.44 -1.07 -4.61
N PHE A 53 -13.83 -1.08 -3.42
CA PHE A 53 -14.38 -0.37 -2.26
C PHE A 53 -14.24 1.15 -2.43
N SER A 54 -15.24 1.89 -1.92
CA SER A 54 -15.20 3.36 -1.91
C SER A 54 -14.13 3.88 -0.96
N GLY A 55 -13.79 5.17 -1.10
CA GLY A 55 -12.89 5.84 -0.17
C GLY A 55 -13.40 5.78 1.27
N ARG A 56 -14.72 5.91 1.50
CA ARG A 56 -15.30 5.81 2.83
C ARG A 56 -15.13 4.43 3.44
N ALA A 57 -15.39 3.37 2.67
CA ALA A 57 -15.23 2.00 3.15
C ALA A 57 -13.77 1.69 3.47
N SER A 58 -12.85 2.18 2.66
CA SER A 58 -11.40 2.02 2.90
C SER A 58 -10.98 2.78 4.16
N ALA A 59 -11.50 4.00 4.37
CA ALA A 59 -11.22 4.78 5.56
C ALA A 59 -11.66 4.04 6.83
N ASP A 60 -12.84 3.45 6.81
CA ASP A 60 -13.34 2.68 7.95
C ASP A 60 -12.42 1.52 8.30
N ARG A 61 -11.85 0.84 7.29
CA ARG A 61 -10.88 -0.24 7.51
C ARG A 61 -9.58 0.28 8.11
N ILE A 62 -9.10 1.44 7.66
CA ILE A 62 -7.89 2.06 8.21
C ILE A 62 -8.10 2.41 9.68
N VAL A 63 -9.23 3.00 10.02
CA VAL A 63 -9.56 3.37 11.40
C VAL A 63 -9.70 2.14 12.28
N ASP A 64 -10.48 1.15 11.84
CA ASP A 64 -10.74 -0.07 12.61
C ASP A 64 -9.47 -0.86 12.90
N SER A 65 -8.56 -0.93 11.94
CA SER A 65 -7.28 -1.64 12.10
C SER A 65 -6.21 -0.78 12.75
N GLN A 66 -6.44 0.51 12.92
CA GLN A 66 -5.45 1.45 13.45
C GLN A 66 -4.15 1.43 12.63
N SER A 67 -4.29 1.33 11.30
CA SER A 67 -3.15 1.28 10.39
C SER A 67 -2.52 2.65 10.23
N ARG A 68 -1.20 2.74 10.35
CA ARG A 68 -0.44 3.95 10.03
C ARG A 68 0.27 3.87 8.68
N VAL A 69 0.22 2.71 8.03
CA VAL A 69 0.76 2.50 6.70
C VAL A 69 -0.32 1.92 5.80
N LEU A 70 -0.47 2.49 4.62
CA LEU A 70 -1.38 2.02 3.58
C LEU A 70 -0.56 1.58 2.38
N ILE A 71 -0.84 0.40 1.85
CA ILE A 71 -0.17 -0.13 0.66
C ILE A 71 -1.22 -0.27 -0.43
N ILE A 72 -0.98 0.34 -1.57
CA ILE A 72 -1.94 0.40 -2.67
C ILE A 72 -1.28 0.10 -4.02
N MET A 73 -2.13 -0.12 -5.01
CA MET A 73 -1.77 -0.11 -6.44
C MET A 73 -2.21 1.25 -7.00
N ASP A 74 -1.37 1.90 -7.80
CA ASP A 74 -1.68 3.23 -8.35
C ASP A 74 -2.85 3.20 -9.34
N SER A 75 -2.90 2.17 -10.17
CA SER A 75 -3.94 1.98 -11.15
C SER A 75 -4.07 0.50 -11.49
N TYR A 76 -5.23 0.10 -11.97
CA TYR A 76 -5.47 -1.27 -12.41
C TYR A 76 -6.61 -1.31 -13.44
N TYR A 77 -6.64 -2.38 -14.23
CA TYR A 77 -7.69 -2.58 -15.21
C TYR A 77 -8.90 -3.27 -14.59
N ARG A 78 -10.08 -2.73 -14.88
CA ARG A 78 -11.35 -3.35 -14.51
C ARG A 78 -12.32 -3.18 -15.67
N ALA A 79 -12.89 -4.30 -16.16
CA ALA A 79 -13.79 -4.31 -17.30
C ALA A 79 -13.22 -3.56 -18.52
N GLY A 80 -11.92 -3.74 -18.78
CA GLY A 80 -11.23 -3.13 -19.91
C GLY A 80 -10.82 -1.67 -19.72
N LYS A 81 -11.11 -1.07 -18.57
CA LYS A 81 -10.75 0.33 -18.28
C LYS A 81 -9.63 0.39 -17.25
N LEU A 82 -8.68 1.29 -17.47
CA LEU A 82 -7.64 1.60 -16.49
C LEU A 82 -8.20 2.59 -15.47
N LEU A 83 -8.28 2.16 -14.22
CA LEU A 83 -8.79 2.98 -13.12
C LEU A 83 -7.64 3.60 -12.34
N ASN A 84 -7.74 4.90 -12.07
CA ASN A 84 -6.80 5.62 -11.21
C ASN A 84 -7.20 5.40 -9.75
N HIS A 85 -6.59 4.40 -9.14
CA HIS A 85 -6.95 3.97 -7.80
C HIS A 85 -6.41 4.89 -6.70
N LYS A 86 -5.30 5.59 -6.98
CA LYS A 86 -4.66 6.47 -6.00
C LYS A 86 -5.59 7.56 -5.47
N GLN A 87 -6.49 8.07 -6.30
CA GLN A 87 -7.45 9.10 -5.86
C GLN A 87 -8.37 8.57 -4.75
N ASN A 88 -8.83 7.34 -4.87
CA ASN A 88 -9.66 6.72 -3.82
C ASN A 88 -8.86 6.51 -2.54
N ALA A 89 -7.59 6.16 -2.67
CA ALA A 89 -6.71 6.01 -1.51
C ALA A 89 -6.51 7.35 -0.80
N ASP A 90 -6.34 8.45 -1.54
CA ASP A 90 -6.19 9.77 -0.94
C ASP A 90 -7.44 10.19 -0.18
N ILE A 91 -8.61 9.93 -0.73
CA ILE A 91 -9.89 10.18 -0.05
C ILE A 91 -9.96 9.36 1.25
N ALA A 92 -9.58 8.09 1.18
CA ALA A 92 -9.60 7.21 2.36
C ALA A 92 -8.65 7.70 3.46
N VAL A 93 -7.45 8.14 3.09
CA VAL A 93 -6.47 8.66 4.05
C VAL A 93 -6.98 9.93 4.73
N ASP A 94 -7.57 10.85 3.97
CA ASP A 94 -8.12 12.10 4.52
C ASP A 94 -9.29 11.83 5.47
N LEU A 95 -10.20 10.93 5.09
CA LEU A 95 -11.34 10.57 5.95
C LEU A 95 -10.89 9.86 7.22
N ALA A 96 -9.90 8.96 7.12
CA ALA A 96 -9.35 8.27 8.28
C ALA A 96 -8.71 9.25 9.26
N GLU A 97 -7.98 10.24 8.77
CA GLU A 97 -7.36 11.26 9.62
C GLU A 97 -8.42 12.08 10.36
N LYS A 98 -9.51 12.46 9.69
CA LYS A 98 -10.64 13.16 10.32
C LYS A 98 -11.27 12.32 11.43
N ASP A 99 -11.29 11.00 11.27
CA ASP A 99 -11.83 10.06 12.23
C ASP A 99 -10.81 9.64 13.31
N GLY A 100 -9.63 10.26 13.33
CA GLY A 100 -8.63 10.09 14.38
C GLY A 100 -7.48 9.13 14.06
N GLN A 101 -7.42 8.58 12.85
CA GLN A 101 -6.32 7.70 12.46
C GLN A 101 -5.47 8.30 11.35
N LYS A 102 -4.28 8.75 11.69
CA LYS A 102 -3.33 9.29 10.72
C LYS A 102 -2.55 8.17 10.03
N VAL A 103 -2.47 8.27 8.71
CA VAL A 103 -1.60 7.40 7.89
C VAL A 103 -0.29 8.13 7.64
N ASP A 104 0.80 7.58 8.15
CA ASP A 104 2.14 8.20 8.05
C ASP A 104 2.77 7.99 6.68
N LYS A 105 2.58 6.80 6.11
CA LYS A 105 3.16 6.45 4.81
C LYS A 105 2.14 5.73 3.94
N VAL A 106 2.13 6.09 2.67
CA VAL A 106 1.38 5.39 1.62
C VAL A 106 2.41 4.83 0.64
N LEU A 107 2.45 3.51 0.53
CA LEU A 107 3.37 2.81 -0.37
C LEU A 107 2.60 2.39 -1.61
N VAL A 108 3.08 2.82 -2.76
CA VAL A 108 2.34 2.70 -4.02
C VAL A 108 3.07 1.76 -4.98
N TRP A 109 2.42 0.64 -5.32
CA TRP A 109 2.88 -0.23 -6.40
C TRP A 109 2.49 0.35 -7.75
N GLN A 110 3.45 0.41 -8.68
CA GLN A 110 3.19 0.77 -10.07
C GLN A 110 3.16 -0.49 -10.91
N ARG A 111 1.97 -0.97 -11.27
CA ARG A 111 1.83 -2.15 -12.10
C ARG A 111 1.98 -1.82 -13.59
N TYR A 112 1.49 -0.66 -14.00
CA TYR A 112 1.52 -0.23 -15.40
C TYR A 112 2.16 1.15 -15.53
N PRO A 113 3.50 1.25 -15.31
CA PRO A 113 4.18 2.55 -15.43
C PRO A 113 3.98 3.16 -16.81
N GLY A 114 3.63 4.44 -16.86
CA GLY A 114 3.42 5.16 -18.11
C GLY A 114 2.11 4.91 -18.82
N LYS A 115 1.20 4.09 -18.26
CA LYS A 115 -0.10 3.76 -18.87
C LYS A 115 -1.25 4.63 -18.38
N ALA A 116 -1.09 5.30 -17.23
CA ALA A 116 -2.13 6.18 -16.72
C ALA A 116 -2.30 7.40 -17.62
N SER A 117 -3.55 7.86 -17.78
CA SER A 117 -3.88 9.03 -18.59
C SER A 117 -3.33 10.33 -18.02
N SER A 118 -2.99 10.33 -16.73
CA SER A 118 -2.37 11.46 -16.05
C SER A 118 -1.38 10.93 -15.01
N PRO A 119 -0.37 11.73 -14.61
CA PRO A 119 0.54 11.32 -13.55
C PRO A 119 -0.23 11.00 -12.26
N THR A 120 0.20 9.98 -11.55
CA THR A 120 -0.34 9.64 -10.23
C THR A 120 -0.01 10.76 -9.26
N PRO A 121 -1.02 11.38 -8.60
CA PRO A 121 -0.72 12.43 -7.63
C PRO A 121 -0.04 11.82 -6.40
N MET A 122 1.07 12.44 -5.96
CA MET A 122 1.86 11.97 -4.83
C MET A 122 2.06 13.12 -3.84
N VAL A 123 1.81 12.85 -2.57
CA VAL A 123 2.07 13.81 -1.49
C VAL A 123 3.46 13.59 -0.96
N GLU A 124 4.32 14.59 -1.06
CA GLU A 124 5.70 14.53 -0.59
C GLU A 124 5.74 14.30 0.93
N GLY A 125 6.65 13.43 1.37
CA GLY A 125 6.80 13.08 2.77
C GLY A 125 5.84 12.01 3.28
N ARG A 126 4.83 11.63 2.48
CA ARG A 126 3.87 10.58 2.82
C ARG A 126 3.87 9.45 1.80
N ASP A 127 3.82 9.79 0.52
CA ASP A 127 3.61 8.83 -0.58
C ASP A 127 4.93 8.46 -1.25
N TYR A 128 5.14 7.16 -1.46
CA TYR A 128 6.37 6.65 -2.06
C TYR A 128 6.05 5.53 -3.05
N PHE A 129 6.65 5.59 -4.23
CA PHE A 129 6.57 4.48 -5.18
C PHE A 129 7.44 3.33 -4.73
N ILE A 130 6.85 2.17 -4.54
CA ILE A 130 7.58 0.96 -4.12
C ILE A 130 8.66 0.60 -5.14
N ASN A 131 8.37 0.79 -6.44
CA ASN A 131 9.32 0.48 -7.50
C ASN A 131 10.63 1.29 -7.37
N ASP A 132 10.57 2.50 -6.82
CA ASP A 132 11.74 3.34 -6.60
C ASP A 132 12.46 2.98 -5.31
N VAL A 133 11.72 2.83 -4.21
CA VAL A 133 12.31 2.55 -2.90
C VAL A 133 12.94 1.16 -2.86
N ARG A 134 12.33 0.16 -3.50
CA ARG A 134 12.81 -1.23 -3.44
C ARG A 134 14.23 -1.42 -3.98
N LYS A 135 14.72 -0.51 -4.80
CA LYS A 135 16.08 -0.58 -5.36
C LYS A 135 17.14 -0.60 -4.26
N ASP A 136 16.87 0.06 -3.13
CA ASP A 136 17.78 0.10 -2.00
C ASP A 136 17.77 -1.20 -1.18
N TYR A 137 16.83 -2.11 -1.48
CA TYR A 137 16.61 -3.34 -0.71
C TYR A 137 16.83 -4.61 -1.53
N TYR A 138 17.36 -4.50 -2.75
CA TYR A 138 17.65 -5.66 -3.59
C TYR A 138 18.64 -6.58 -2.89
N GLY A 139 18.29 -7.87 -2.85
CA GLY A 139 19.12 -8.90 -2.23
C GLY A 139 19.06 -8.96 -0.73
N GLN A 140 18.36 -8.08 -0.07
CA GLN A 140 18.21 -8.10 1.38
C GLN A 140 17.24 -9.18 1.84
N ARG A 141 17.44 -9.66 3.06
CA ARG A 141 16.63 -10.72 3.65
C ARG A 141 16.15 -10.32 5.05
N VAL A 142 15.04 -10.94 5.42
CA VAL A 142 14.50 -10.90 6.78
C VAL A 142 14.46 -12.34 7.29
N ASP A 143 15.15 -12.58 8.37
CA ASP A 143 15.21 -13.90 9.02
C ASP A 143 13.98 -14.15 9.92
#